data_89e1f4fe2f3f396c308720daff130413
#
_entry.id   89e1f4fe2f3f396c308720daff130413
#
_cell.length_a   1.000
_cell.length_b   1.000
_cell.length_c   1.000
_cell.angle_alpha   90.00
_cell.angle_beta   90.00
_cell.angle_gamma   90.00
#
_symmetry.space_group_name_H-M   'P 1'
#
loop_
_entity.id
_entity.type
_entity.pdbx_description
1 polymer ?
#
loop_
_entity_poly.entity_id
_entity_poly.type
_entity_poly.pdbx_seq_one_letter_code
_entity_poly.pdbx_strand_id
1 'polypeptide(L)' 'MAEIKRFIRLPEVLQRTGFSKAWIYRMIKDKSFPSPIKTGSRSIAFIESEVDQWIDEKILYSRNQAA' A
#
# COMPACT_ATOMS: atom_id res chain seq x y z
N MET A 1 -0.89 1.39 22.90
CA MET A 1 -1.32 0.10 22.36
C MET A 1 -0.35 -0.36 21.28
N ALA A 2 0.13 -1.58 21.38
CA ALA A 2 1.11 -2.08 20.41
C ALA A 2 0.44 -2.33 19.06
N GLU A 3 1.00 -1.76 18.02
CA GLU A 3 0.56 -2.06 16.66
C GLU A 3 1.08 -3.43 16.27
N ILE A 4 0.20 -4.24 15.71
CA ILE A 4 0.60 -5.53 15.14
C ILE A 4 1.01 -5.27 13.70
N LYS A 5 2.29 -5.44 13.42
CA LYS A 5 2.80 -5.30 12.07
C LYS A 5 2.77 -6.64 11.37
N ARG A 6 2.23 -6.63 10.18
CA ARG A 6 2.09 -7.83 9.39
C ARG A 6 2.54 -7.53 7.96
N PHE A 7 3.28 -8.46 7.37
CA PHE A 7 3.61 -8.37 5.94
C PHE A 7 2.46 -8.93 5.12
N ILE A 8 2.21 -8.26 4.00
CA ILE A 8 1.29 -8.76 2.99
C ILE A 8 2.01 -8.77 1.65
N ARG A 9 1.61 -9.69 0.79
CA ARG A 9 2.22 -9.84 -0.52
C ARG A 9 1.46 -9.03 -1.55
N LEU A 10 2.07 -8.87 -2.73
CA LEU A 10 1.49 -8.05 -3.80
C LEU A 10 0.07 -8.45 -4.17
N PRO A 11 -0.27 -9.75 -4.33
CA PRO A 11 -1.65 -10.09 -4.67
C PRO A 11 -2.67 -9.56 -3.67
N GLU A 12 -2.34 -9.57 -2.39
CA GLU A 12 -3.23 -9.01 -1.38
C GLU A 12 -3.32 -7.49 -1.50
N VAL A 13 -2.20 -6.83 -1.81
CA VAL A 13 -2.20 -5.37 -2.02
C VAL A 13 -3.13 -5.01 -3.18
N LEU A 14 -3.06 -5.75 -4.27
CA LEU A 14 -3.92 -5.52 -5.42
C LEU A 14 -5.39 -5.70 -5.05
N GLN A 15 -5.68 -6.73 -4.25
CA GLN A 15 -7.03 -7.00 -3.83
C GLN A 15 -7.57 -5.92 -2.90
N ARG A 16 -6.75 -5.44 -1.98
CA ARG A 16 -7.16 -4.40 -1.02
C ARG A 16 -7.37 -3.05 -1.69
N THR A 17 -6.52 -2.70 -2.65
CA THR A 17 -6.59 -1.41 -3.31
C THR A 17 -7.48 -1.41 -4.54
N GLY A 18 -7.67 -2.56 -5.16
CA GLY A 18 -8.41 -2.66 -6.41
C GLY A 18 -7.61 -2.19 -7.62
N PHE A 19 -6.33 -1.89 -7.46
CA PHE A 19 -5.49 -1.42 -8.56
C PHE A 19 -4.79 -2.58 -9.24
N SER A 20 -4.32 -2.34 -10.47
CA SER A 20 -3.53 -3.31 -11.20
C SER A 20 -2.08 -3.31 -10.71
N LYS A 21 -1.38 -4.40 -11.01
CA LYS A 21 0.03 -4.53 -10.68
C LYS A 21 0.85 -3.38 -11.27
N ALA A 22 0.60 -3.07 -12.55
CA ALA A 22 1.32 -2.00 -13.23
C ALA A 22 1.10 -0.66 -12.55
N TRP A 23 -0.13 -0.39 -12.12
CA TRP A 23 -0.44 0.86 -11.45
C TRP A 23 0.26 0.98 -10.09
N ILE A 24 0.27 -0.10 -9.33
CA ILE A 24 0.95 -0.12 -8.03
C ILE A 24 2.44 0.17 -8.20
N TYR A 25 3.10 -0.51 -9.15
CA TYR A 25 4.53 -0.28 -9.38
C TYR A 25 4.81 1.14 -9.85
N ARG A 26 3.92 1.70 -10.64
CA ARG A 26 4.05 3.08 -11.09
C ARG A 26 3.99 4.05 -9.91
N MET A 27 3.05 3.82 -9.00
CA MET A 27 2.94 4.67 -7.82
C MET A 27 4.13 4.51 -6.87
N ILE A 28 4.68 3.31 -6.76
CA ILE A 28 5.88 3.08 -5.97
C ILE A 28 7.04 3.88 -6.56
N LYS A 29 7.19 3.86 -7.87
CA LYS A 29 8.24 4.59 -8.55
C LYS A 29 8.09 6.09 -8.34
N ASP A 30 6.88 6.59 -8.33
CA ASP A 30 6.58 8.01 -8.11
C ASP A 30 6.61 8.38 -6.62
N LYS A 31 6.84 7.41 -5.75
CA LYS A 31 6.86 7.59 -4.29
C LYS A 31 5.51 8.04 -3.73
N SER A 32 4.44 7.66 -4.40
CA SER A 32 3.09 7.98 -3.95
C SER A 32 2.38 6.78 -3.31
N PHE A 33 3.08 5.66 -3.16
CA PHE A 33 2.57 4.47 -2.50
C PHE A 33 3.66 3.94 -1.57
N PRO A 34 3.30 3.31 -0.43
CA PRO A 34 4.31 2.78 0.49
C PRO A 34 5.28 1.83 -0.21
N SER A 35 6.56 2.03 0.02
CA SER A 35 7.60 1.22 -0.62
C SER A 35 7.61 -0.19 -0.07
N PRO A 36 7.83 -1.19 -0.92
CA PRO A 36 7.91 -2.57 -0.44
C PRO A 36 9.17 -2.80 0.40
N ILE A 37 9.08 -3.78 1.27
CA ILE A 37 10.19 -4.23 2.10
C ILE A 37 10.78 -5.47 1.45
N LYS A 38 12.09 -5.53 1.36
CA LYS A 38 12.76 -6.70 0.84
C LYS A 38 12.84 -7.75 1.95
N THR A 39 12.16 -8.86 1.77
CA THR A 39 12.09 -9.90 2.79
C THR A 39 13.04 -11.05 2.50
N GLY A 40 13.67 -11.05 1.34
CA GLY A 40 14.64 -12.06 0.95
C GLY A 40 15.32 -11.63 -0.34
N SER A 41 16.18 -12.47 -0.89
CA SER A 41 16.94 -12.11 -2.09
C SER A 41 16.03 -11.84 -3.30
N ARG A 42 14.86 -12.50 -3.35
CA ARG A 42 13.92 -12.35 -4.45
C ARG A 42 12.50 -12.11 -3.98
N SER A 43 12.35 -11.76 -2.71
CA SER A 43 11.02 -11.62 -2.13
C SER A 43 10.83 -10.21 -1.62
N ILE A 44 9.67 -9.65 -1.92
CA ILE A 44 9.26 -8.38 -1.36
C ILE A 44 7.89 -8.54 -0.71
N ALA A 45 7.62 -7.66 0.23
CA ALA A 45 6.31 -7.63 0.87
C ALA A 45 6.00 -6.18 1.24
N PHE A 46 4.77 -5.94 1.63
CA PHE A 46 4.33 -4.63 2.07
C PHE A 46 3.89 -4.73 3.52
N ILE A 47 3.93 -3.63 4.23
CA ILE A 47 3.46 -3.60 5.62
C ILE A 47 1.98 -3.30 5.60
N GLU A 48 1.19 -4.20 6.17
CA GLU A 48 -0.27 -4.11 6.12
C GLU A 48 -0.79 -2.78 6.64
N SER A 49 -0.27 -2.32 7.77
CA SER A 49 -0.73 -1.06 8.36
C SER A 49 -0.44 0.14 7.48
N GLU A 50 0.68 0.11 6.75
CA GLU A 50 1.01 1.19 5.83
C GLU A 50 0.05 1.23 4.65
N VAL A 51 -0.31 0.07 4.12
CA VAL A 51 -1.25 -0.01 3.02
C VAL A 51 -2.63 0.46 3.46
N ASP A 52 -3.08 0.01 4.63
CA ASP A 52 -4.38 0.42 5.15
C ASP A 52 -4.42 1.92 5.42
N GLN A 53 -3.35 2.47 6.00
CA GLN A 53 -3.27 3.91 6.25
C GLN A 53 -3.29 4.69 4.95
N TRP A 54 -2.58 4.21 3.92
CA TRP A 54 -2.57 4.85 2.62
C TRP A 54 -3.98 4.91 2.02
N ILE A 55 -4.72 3.80 2.13
CA ILE A 55 -6.10 3.75 1.63
C ILE A 55 -6.97 4.76 2.38
N ASP A 56 -6.86 4.79 3.70
CA ASP A 56 -7.64 5.71 4.52
C ASP A 56 -7.33 7.16 4.18
N GLU A 57 -6.06 7.47 3.98
CA GLU A 57 -5.66 8.83 3.62
C GLU A 57 -6.18 9.25 2.26
N LYS A 58 -6.20 8.32 1.30
CA LYS A 58 -6.74 8.61 -0.03
C LYS A 58 -8.24 8.88 0.02
N ILE A 59 -8.95 8.10 0.80
CA ILE A 59 -10.39 8.29 0.98
C ILE A 59 -10.66 9.66 1.61
N LEU A 60 -9.95 9.96 2.69
CA LEU A 60 -10.14 11.20 3.42
C LEU A 60 -9.80 12.41 2.56
N TYR A 61 -8.67 12.34 1.85
CA TYR A 61 -8.24 13.43 0.97
C TYR A 61 -9.28 13.70 -0.11
N SER A 62 -9.76 12.64 -0.75
CA SER A 62 -10.74 12.76 -1.81
C SER A 62 -12.05 13.38 -1.31
N ARG A 63 -12.50 12.94 -0.14
CA ARG A 63 -13.76 13.44 0.42
C ARG A 63 -13.64 14.90 0.85
N ASN A 64 -12.49 15.29 1.38
CA ASN A 64 -12.27 16.68 1.76
C ASN A 64 -12.21 17.60 0.53
N GLN A 65 -11.68 17.08 -0.58
CA GLN A 65 -11.60 17.84 -1.83
C GLN A 65 -12.96 17.99 -2.48
N ALA A 66 -13.86 17.04 -2.26
CA ALA A 66 -15.15 17.03 -2.92
C ALA A 66 -16.14 18.00 -2.29
N ALA A 67 -15.80 18.61 -1.19
CA ALA A 67 -16.69 19.54 -0.50
C ALA A 67 -16.86 20.85 -1.29
#